data_f884b49e035dda34df86b599a0c6db2b
#
_entry.id   f884b49e035dda34df86b599a0c6db2b
#
_cell.length_a   1.000
_cell.length_b   1.000
_cell.length_c   1.000
_cell.angle_alpha   90.00
_cell.angle_beta   90.00
_cell.angle_gamma   90.00
#
_symmetry.space_group_name_H-M   'P 1'
#
loop_
_entity.id
_entity.type
_entity.pdbx_description
1 polymer ?
#
loop_
_entity_poly.entity_id
_entity_poly.type
_entity_poly.pdbx_seq_one_letter_code
_entity_poly.pdbx_strand_id
1 'polypeptide(L)'
;ILLFVYGRNFELVKSRSKHKKHFHPHISLLYHEGYKIMITNRAVVVILLFAILIGWQIIGKEYNPSAQEQYYRDIMLQLEGKMTDEKEALIISEQEKYDKAFSEIECIDNMTANGKISENAADGLKAELYAVTFFYPAFERVQHQYQRICENGGSFIYDTGYLYLFGLKNNDLLINLFLLSLCVVAAFGNVIPMEYQCGVWYLLGATKAGKKKIIYRKAAVCIMAVMGLSIIPVICRFINISKAYPMHGAGAAIADIPYFEQLPPALSIRAFIILLILAQMGALIVVAAGTLVI
;
A
#
# COMPACT_ATOMS: atom_id res chain seq x y z
N ILE A 1 -20.59 64.09 18.93
CA ILE A 1 -20.17 64.85 17.70
C ILE A 1 -19.77 63.87 16.61
N LEU A 2 -19.14 62.75 16.90
CA LEU A 2 -18.73 61.72 15.90
C LEU A 2 -19.91 60.95 15.24
N LEU A 3 -21.04 60.81 15.91
CA LEU A 3 -22.23 60.13 15.38
C LEU A 3 -23.01 60.98 14.36
N PHE A 4 -22.87 62.31 14.38
CA PHE A 4 -23.56 63.24 13.48
C PHE A 4 -22.89 63.34 12.09
N VAL A 5 -21.60 63.07 12.02
CA VAL A 5 -20.83 63.12 10.76
C VAL A 5 -21.04 61.85 9.91
N TYR A 6 -21.37 60.71 10.55
CA TYR A 6 -21.59 59.45 9.83
C TYR A 6 -22.99 59.37 9.17
N GLY A 7 -23.98 60.08 9.70
CA GLY A 7 -25.33 60.09 9.15
C GLY A 7 -25.49 60.89 7.83
N ARG A 8 -24.65 61.90 7.58
CA ARG A 8 -24.78 62.78 6.43
C ARG A 8 -24.18 62.21 5.14
N ASN A 9 -23.25 61.28 5.24
CA ASN A 9 -22.63 60.67 4.05
C ASN A 9 -23.40 59.50 3.47
N PHE A 10 -24.47 58.99 4.12
CA PHE A 10 -25.25 57.86 3.64
C PHE A 10 -26.32 58.25 2.62
N GLU A 11 -26.73 59.48 2.55
CA GLU A 11 -27.76 59.93 1.55
C GLU A 11 -27.23 60.25 0.18
N LEU A 12 -25.94 60.57 0.03
CA LEU A 12 -25.35 60.92 -1.24
C LEU A 12 -24.90 59.75 -2.15
N VAL A 13 -24.92 58.50 -1.62
CA VAL A 13 -24.50 57.32 -2.37
C VAL A 13 -25.68 56.58 -3.03
N LYS A 14 -26.93 57.09 -2.86
CA LYS A 14 -28.14 56.39 -3.36
C LYS A 14 -28.48 56.66 -4.83
N SER A 15 -27.65 57.33 -5.60
CA SER A 15 -27.95 57.65 -7.00
C SER A 15 -26.79 57.30 -7.92
N ARG A 16 -26.56 56.03 -8.16
CA ARG A 16 -26.00 55.42 -9.40
C ARG A 16 -25.69 53.95 -9.21
N SER A 17 -26.69 53.15 -8.89
CA SER A 17 -26.54 51.70 -9.03
C SER A 17 -26.95 51.28 -10.45
N LYS A 18 -26.01 51.36 -11.39
CA LYS A 18 -26.08 50.54 -12.61
C LYS A 18 -26.08 49.08 -12.15
N HIS A 19 -27.08 48.33 -12.55
CA HIS A 19 -27.17 46.88 -12.39
C HIS A 19 -25.84 46.20 -12.79
N LYS A 20 -24.88 46.08 -11.89
CA LYS A 20 -23.90 45.00 -11.94
C LYS A 20 -24.66 43.77 -11.51
N LYS A 21 -24.97 42.89 -12.48
CA LYS A 21 -25.33 41.52 -12.19
C LYS A 21 -24.23 40.99 -11.29
N HIS A 22 -24.45 40.97 -9.97
CA HIS A 22 -23.60 40.27 -9.05
C HIS A 22 -23.77 38.80 -9.39
N PHE A 23 -22.80 38.26 -10.12
CA PHE A 23 -22.60 36.84 -10.28
C PHE A 23 -22.30 36.32 -8.86
N HIS A 24 -23.34 35.91 -8.13
CA HIS A 24 -23.15 35.15 -6.92
C HIS A 24 -22.83 33.72 -7.36
N PRO A 25 -21.56 33.28 -7.36
CA PRO A 25 -21.29 31.90 -7.56
C PRO A 25 -22.03 31.16 -6.44
N HIS A 26 -22.91 30.25 -6.79
CA HIS A 26 -23.53 29.32 -5.83
C HIS A 26 -22.42 28.43 -5.28
N ILE A 27 -21.60 28.96 -4.37
CA ILE A 27 -20.58 28.20 -3.66
C ILE A 27 -21.33 27.17 -2.82
N SER A 28 -21.17 25.90 -3.17
CA SER A 28 -21.83 24.85 -2.40
C SER A 28 -21.32 24.91 -0.95
N LEU A 29 -22.22 24.69 0.00
CA LEU A 29 -21.85 24.68 1.42
C LEU A 29 -20.75 23.63 1.72
N LEU A 30 -20.67 22.58 0.89
CA LEU A 30 -19.62 21.56 0.97
C LEU A 30 -18.24 22.15 0.66
N TYR A 31 -18.16 22.98 -0.41
CA TYR A 31 -16.92 23.67 -0.77
C TYR A 31 -16.47 24.64 0.34
N HIS A 32 -17.41 25.37 0.94
CA HIS A 32 -17.11 26.28 2.03
C HIS A 32 -16.57 25.55 3.28
N GLU A 33 -17.19 24.43 3.66
CA GLU A 33 -16.70 23.60 4.77
C GLU A 33 -15.35 22.97 4.42
N GLY A 34 -15.16 22.53 3.18
CA GLY A 34 -13.89 22.01 2.69
C GLY A 34 -12.77 23.05 2.79
N TYR A 35 -13.01 24.28 2.31
CA TYR A 35 -12.05 25.37 2.42
C TYR A 35 -11.71 25.67 3.90
N LYS A 36 -12.72 25.74 4.76
CA LYS A 36 -12.56 25.98 6.21
C LYS A 36 -11.68 24.91 6.87
N ILE A 37 -11.94 23.62 6.58
CA ILE A 37 -11.16 22.52 7.14
C ILE A 37 -9.73 22.49 6.57
N MET A 38 -9.59 22.56 5.25
CA MET A 38 -8.31 22.39 4.59
C MET A 38 -7.38 23.60 4.78
N ILE A 39 -7.90 24.80 4.61
CA ILE A 39 -7.08 26.02 4.59
C ILE A 39 -7.11 26.71 5.97
N THR A 40 -8.30 27.04 6.49
CA THR A 40 -8.41 27.83 7.74
C THR A 40 -7.93 27.02 8.94
N ASN A 41 -8.27 25.74 9.01
CA ASN A 41 -7.82 24.81 10.07
C ASN A 41 -6.44 24.21 9.79
N ARG A 42 -5.79 24.62 8.68
CA ARG A 42 -4.45 24.17 8.28
C ARG A 42 -4.31 22.65 8.11
N ALA A 43 -5.40 21.91 7.91
CA ALA A 43 -5.35 20.46 7.70
C ALA A 43 -4.47 20.09 6.49
N VAL A 44 -4.46 20.92 5.43
CA VAL A 44 -3.62 20.73 4.25
C VAL A 44 -2.13 20.72 4.61
N VAL A 45 -1.69 21.56 5.54
CA VAL A 45 -0.28 21.61 5.96
C VAL A 45 0.13 20.34 6.66
N VAL A 46 -0.74 19.84 7.56
CA VAL A 46 -0.52 18.57 8.27
C VAL A 46 -0.46 17.43 7.28
N ILE A 47 -1.42 17.36 6.35
CA ILE A 47 -1.48 16.34 5.30
C ILE A 47 -0.20 16.33 4.45
N LEU A 48 0.27 17.49 3.99
CA LEU A 48 1.50 17.60 3.20
C LEU A 48 2.73 17.14 3.99
N LEU A 49 2.81 17.50 5.26
CA LEU A 49 3.91 17.09 6.14
C LEU A 49 3.97 15.57 6.28
N PHE A 50 2.84 14.93 6.55
CA PHE A 50 2.77 13.47 6.62
C PHE A 50 2.96 12.80 5.25
N ALA A 51 2.48 13.40 4.16
CA ALA A 51 2.74 12.89 2.81
C ALA A 51 4.24 12.87 2.48
N ILE A 52 4.98 13.91 2.88
CA ILE A 52 6.44 13.95 2.74
C ILE A 52 7.10 12.87 3.61
N LEU A 53 6.70 12.71 4.87
CA LEU A 53 7.23 11.67 5.76
C LEU A 53 7.01 10.26 5.21
N ILE A 54 5.79 9.96 4.78
CA ILE A 54 5.42 8.66 4.21
C ILE A 54 6.15 8.45 2.88
N GLY A 55 6.21 9.47 2.04
CA GLY A 55 6.96 9.44 0.78
C GLY A 55 8.45 9.16 1.01
N TRP A 56 9.07 9.84 1.96
CA TRP A 56 10.46 9.61 2.35
C TRP A 56 10.69 8.17 2.84
N GLN A 57 9.81 7.67 3.72
CA GLN A 57 9.89 6.31 4.23
C GLN A 57 9.77 5.25 3.12
N ILE A 58 8.89 5.47 2.15
CA ILE A 58 8.65 4.52 1.05
C ILE A 58 9.77 4.59 0.02
N ILE A 59 10.12 5.80 -0.44
CA ILE A 59 11.08 6.00 -1.54
C ILE A 59 12.51 5.74 -1.06
N GLY A 60 12.83 6.08 0.18
CA GLY A 60 14.15 5.84 0.79
C GLY A 60 14.46 4.37 1.06
N LYS A 61 13.49 3.48 0.88
CA LYS A 61 13.69 2.04 1.08
C LYS A 61 14.18 1.40 -0.20
N GLU A 62 15.42 0.93 -0.17
CA GLU A 62 15.99 0.14 -1.25
C GLU A 62 15.66 -1.35 -1.06
N TYR A 63 15.20 -1.97 -2.12
CA TYR A 63 14.96 -3.41 -2.18
C TYR A 63 16.07 -4.06 -3.00
N ASN A 64 17.00 -4.72 -2.30
CA ASN A 64 18.11 -5.42 -2.93
C ASN A 64 17.85 -6.94 -2.85
N PRO A 65 17.39 -7.58 -3.95
CA PRO A 65 17.17 -9.02 -3.96
C PRO A 65 18.49 -9.76 -3.79
N SER A 66 18.52 -10.75 -2.89
CA SER A 66 19.67 -11.65 -2.72
C SER A 66 19.93 -12.46 -4.00
N ALA A 67 21.11 -13.07 -4.10
CA ALA A 67 21.43 -13.94 -5.24
C ALA A 67 20.42 -15.10 -5.40
N GLN A 68 19.96 -15.68 -4.28
CA GLN A 68 18.92 -16.71 -4.28
C GLN A 68 17.58 -16.17 -4.76
N GLU A 69 17.20 -14.94 -4.39
CA GLU A 69 15.98 -14.32 -4.86
C GLU A 69 16.04 -13.94 -6.36
N GLN A 70 17.22 -13.55 -6.85
CA GLN A 70 17.42 -13.29 -8.27
C GLN A 70 17.26 -14.59 -9.07
N TYR A 71 17.86 -15.68 -8.62
CA TYR A 71 17.72 -17.01 -9.23
C TYR A 71 16.24 -17.46 -9.23
N TYR A 72 15.55 -17.34 -8.09
CA TYR A 72 14.12 -17.66 -8.00
C TYR A 72 13.29 -16.82 -8.97
N ARG A 73 13.54 -15.52 -9.03
CA ARG A 73 12.87 -14.62 -9.97
C ARG A 73 13.08 -15.07 -11.43
N ASP A 74 14.33 -15.36 -11.79
CA ASP A 74 14.68 -15.65 -13.19
C ASP A 74 14.04 -16.98 -13.67
N ILE A 75 13.94 -17.98 -12.80
CA ILE A 75 13.19 -19.22 -13.07
C ILE A 75 11.70 -18.94 -13.12
N MET A 76 11.15 -18.23 -12.14
CA MET A 76 9.71 -17.98 -12.08
C MET A 76 9.21 -17.16 -13.27
N LEU A 77 10.01 -16.24 -13.79
CA LEU A 77 9.65 -15.49 -15.01
C LEU A 77 9.60 -16.36 -16.26
N GLN A 78 10.42 -17.42 -16.33
CA GLN A 78 10.36 -18.41 -17.43
C GLN A 78 9.13 -19.32 -17.28
N LEU A 79 8.75 -19.62 -16.04
CA LEU A 79 7.62 -20.50 -15.75
C LEU A 79 6.26 -19.75 -15.72
N GLU A 80 6.22 -18.41 -15.76
CA GLU A 80 5.02 -17.62 -15.56
C GLU A 80 3.80 -18.10 -16.37
N GLY A 81 2.65 -18.24 -15.72
CA GLY A 81 1.38 -18.65 -16.30
C GLY A 81 1.09 -20.14 -16.10
N LYS A 82 0.27 -20.72 -16.97
CA LYS A 82 -0.17 -22.11 -16.86
C LYS A 82 0.96 -23.09 -17.15
N MET A 83 0.86 -24.28 -16.57
CA MET A 83 1.75 -25.41 -16.84
C MET A 83 1.72 -25.78 -18.32
N THR A 84 2.90 -26.08 -18.88
CA THR A 84 3.11 -26.65 -20.23
C THR A 84 4.20 -27.71 -20.13
N ASP A 85 4.26 -28.63 -21.12
CA ASP A 85 5.25 -29.71 -21.15
C ASP A 85 6.69 -29.18 -21.15
N GLU A 86 6.92 -28.02 -21.79
CA GLU A 86 8.23 -27.35 -21.81
C GLU A 86 8.66 -26.85 -20.44
N LYS A 87 7.72 -26.30 -19.66
CA LYS A 87 7.98 -25.82 -18.31
C LYS A 87 8.22 -26.97 -17.33
N GLU A 88 7.50 -28.06 -17.50
CA GLU A 88 7.72 -29.28 -16.74
C GLU A 88 9.11 -29.85 -17.00
N ALA A 89 9.50 -29.95 -18.28
CA ALA A 89 10.84 -30.39 -18.66
C ALA A 89 11.95 -29.52 -18.04
N LEU A 90 11.74 -28.19 -17.98
CA LEU A 90 12.68 -27.25 -17.34
C LEU A 90 12.81 -27.54 -15.84
N ILE A 91 11.69 -27.75 -15.14
CA ILE A 91 11.70 -28.06 -13.70
C ILE A 91 12.42 -29.39 -13.45
N ILE A 92 12.14 -30.41 -14.26
CA ILE A 92 12.79 -31.73 -14.14
C ILE A 92 14.30 -31.60 -14.37
N SER A 93 14.71 -30.87 -15.40
CA SER A 93 16.15 -30.68 -15.69
C SER A 93 16.91 -29.96 -14.60
N GLU A 94 16.29 -28.94 -13.96
CA GLU A 94 16.88 -28.27 -12.79
C GLU A 94 16.89 -29.18 -11.55
N GLN A 95 15.86 -30.02 -11.37
CA GLN A 95 15.85 -31.02 -10.29
C GLN A 95 17.01 -32.01 -10.43
N GLU A 96 17.18 -32.60 -11.61
CA GLU A 96 18.26 -33.55 -11.88
C GLU A 96 19.64 -32.96 -11.60
N LYS A 97 19.86 -31.68 -11.89
CA LYS A 97 21.09 -30.96 -11.60
C LYS A 97 21.38 -30.92 -10.08
N TYR A 98 20.36 -30.64 -9.24
CA TYR A 98 20.52 -30.64 -7.79
C TYR A 98 20.69 -32.05 -7.22
N ASP A 99 19.90 -33.02 -7.68
CA ASP A 99 20.00 -34.40 -7.25
C ASP A 99 21.39 -34.97 -7.54
N LYS A 100 21.94 -34.64 -8.72
CA LYS A 100 23.32 -35.02 -9.08
C LYS A 100 24.33 -34.35 -8.13
N ALA A 101 24.20 -33.04 -7.87
CA ALA A 101 25.11 -32.32 -6.97
C ALA A 101 25.08 -32.90 -5.54
N PHE A 102 23.90 -33.22 -5.01
CA PHE A 102 23.77 -33.82 -3.70
C PHE A 102 24.35 -35.24 -3.65
N SER A 103 24.11 -36.06 -4.65
CA SER A 103 24.68 -37.42 -4.74
C SER A 103 26.21 -37.42 -4.85
N GLU A 104 26.78 -36.45 -5.57
CA GLU A 104 28.22 -36.28 -5.65
C GLU A 104 28.83 -35.82 -4.30
N ILE A 105 28.15 -34.91 -3.56
CA ILE A 105 28.58 -34.52 -2.22
C ILE A 105 28.57 -35.71 -1.28
N GLU A 106 27.53 -36.51 -1.28
CA GLU A 106 27.41 -37.71 -0.46
C GLU A 106 28.51 -38.74 -0.80
N CYS A 107 28.82 -38.90 -2.10
CA CYS A 107 29.91 -39.77 -2.54
C CYS A 107 31.28 -39.29 -2.00
N ILE A 108 31.57 -38.00 -2.07
CA ILE A 108 32.80 -37.40 -1.53
C ILE A 108 32.86 -37.58 -0.02
N ASP A 109 31.76 -37.39 0.73
CA ASP A 109 31.69 -37.61 2.16
C ASP A 109 32.02 -39.07 2.53
N ASN A 110 31.45 -40.01 1.80
CA ASN A 110 31.73 -41.44 1.99
C ASN A 110 33.18 -41.80 1.69
N MET A 111 33.79 -41.17 0.67
CA MET A 111 35.22 -41.37 0.36
C MET A 111 36.11 -40.80 1.44
N THR A 112 35.77 -39.67 2.02
CA THR A 112 36.51 -39.01 3.12
C THR A 112 36.37 -39.86 4.39
N ALA A 113 35.20 -40.32 4.74
CA ALA A 113 34.94 -41.18 5.90
C ALA A 113 35.72 -42.52 5.83
N ASN A 114 35.90 -43.05 4.61
CA ASN A 114 36.66 -44.27 4.37
C ASN A 114 38.19 -44.02 4.25
N GLY A 115 38.67 -42.80 4.47
CA GLY A 115 40.10 -42.45 4.41
C GLY A 115 40.71 -42.47 3.00
N LYS A 116 39.90 -42.50 1.94
CA LYS A 116 40.35 -42.52 0.55
C LYS A 116 40.79 -41.15 0.03
N ILE A 117 40.25 -40.08 0.63
CA ILE A 117 40.53 -38.68 0.30
C ILE A 117 40.77 -37.92 1.58
N SER A 118 41.74 -36.98 1.59
CA SER A 118 41.97 -36.09 2.73
C SER A 118 40.86 -35.04 2.84
N GLU A 119 40.57 -34.57 4.05
CA GLU A 119 39.55 -33.51 4.29
C GLU A 119 39.77 -32.28 3.41
N ASN A 120 41.01 -31.79 3.29
CA ASN A 120 41.34 -30.63 2.46
C ASN A 120 41.02 -30.84 0.95
N ALA A 121 41.24 -32.07 0.47
CA ALA A 121 40.92 -32.42 -0.92
C ALA A 121 39.38 -32.54 -1.11
N ALA A 122 38.69 -33.11 -0.13
CA ALA A 122 37.25 -33.20 -0.14
C ALA A 122 36.59 -31.79 -0.15
N ASP A 123 37.08 -30.85 0.69
CA ASP A 123 36.59 -29.48 0.74
C ASP A 123 36.78 -28.76 -0.60
N GLY A 124 37.94 -28.96 -1.25
CA GLY A 124 38.15 -28.42 -2.61
C GLY A 124 37.17 -28.94 -3.66
N LEU A 125 36.90 -30.26 -3.66
CA LEU A 125 35.93 -30.86 -4.58
C LEU A 125 34.50 -30.44 -4.31
N LYS A 126 34.12 -30.27 -3.03
CA LYS A 126 32.78 -29.82 -2.64
C LYS A 126 32.53 -28.34 -2.89
N ALA A 127 33.56 -27.50 -2.96
CA ALA A 127 33.39 -26.05 -3.11
C ALA A 127 32.53 -25.68 -4.33
N GLU A 128 32.74 -26.33 -5.49
CA GLU A 128 31.95 -26.11 -6.68
C GLU A 128 30.51 -26.63 -6.52
N LEU A 129 30.33 -27.78 -5.87
CA LEU A 129 29.01 -28.36 -5.61
C LEU A 129 28.20 -27.52 -4.63
N TYR A 130 28.84 -26.98 -3.60
CA TYR A 130 28.20 -26.04 -2.69
C TYR A 130 27.79 -24.73 -3.36
N ALA A 131 28.52 -24.27 -4.37
CA ALA A 131 28.10 -23.11 -5.16
C ALA A 131 26.81 -23.40 -5.95
N VAL A 132 26.61 -24.63 -6.42
CA VAL A 132 25.37 -25.06 -7.09
C VAL A 132 24.25 -25.21 -6.07
N THR A 133 24.46 -25.98 -4.99
CA THR A 133 23.45 -26.26 -3.97
C THR A 133 23.04 -25.03 -3.15
N PHE A 134 23.85 -23.96 -3.19
CA PHE A 134 23.49 -22.67 -2.58
C PHE A 134 22.14 -22.12 -3.07
N PHE A 135 21.77 -22.41 -4.30
CA PHE A 135 20.49 -21.94 -4.87
C PHE A 135 19.34 -22.90 -4.63
N TYR A 136 19.58 -24.09 -4.08
CA TYR A 136 18.55 -25.10 -3.86
C TYR A 136 17.35 -24.61 -3.03
N PRO A 137 17.51 -23.82 -1.92
CA PRO A 137 16.36 -23.29 -1.18
C PRO A 137 15.45 -22.38 -2.00
N ALA A 138 16.00 -21.72 -3.03
CA ALA A 138 15.23 -20.94 -3.96
C ALA A 138 14.48 -21.82 -4.96
N PHE A 139 15.10 -22.91 -5.41
CA PHE A 139 14.47 -23.90 -6.28
C PHE A 139 13.38 -24.73 -5.53
N GLU A 140 13.57 -25.01 -4.26
CA GLU A 140 12.56 -25.68 -3.42
C GLU A 140 11.23 -24.90 -3.41
N ARG A 141 11.27 -23.57 -3.44
CA ARG A 141 10.06 -22.73 -3.58
C ARG A 141 9.37 -22.95 -4.94
N VAL A 142 10.14 -23.16 -6.02
CA VAL A 142 9.60 -23.49 -7.34
C VAL A 142 8.93 -24.86 -7.32
N GLN A 143 9.59 -25.87 -6.71
CA GLN A 143 9.02 -27.22 -6.54
C GLN A 143 7.72 -27.22 -5.75
N HIS A 144 7.65 -26.44 -4.67
CA HIS A 144 6.44 -26.30 -3.88
C HIS A 144 5.28 -25.73 -4.72
N GLN A 145 5.54 -24.73 -5.56
CA GLN A 145 4.52 -24.22 -6.48
C GLN A 145 4.16 -25.28 -7.57
N TYR A 146 5.14 -25.99 -8.08
CA TYR A 146 4.91 -27.06 -9.07
C TYR A 146 3.99 -28.16 -8.52
N GLN A 147 4.31 -28.72 -7.35
CA GLN A 147 3.51 -29.75 -6.70
C GLN A 147 2.06 -29.28 -6.50
N ARG A 148 1.89 -28.08 -6.00
CA ARG A 148 0.56 -27.51 -5.79
C ARG A 148 -0.21 -27.35 -7.10
N ILE A 149 0.43 -26.90 -8.18
CA ILE A 149 -0.21 -26.75 -9.49
C ILE A 149 -0.62 -28.11 -10.05
N CYS A 150 0.18 -29.15 -9.83
CA CYS A 150 -0.17 -30.51 -10.22
C CYS A 150 -1.39 -31.04 -9.46
N GLU A 151 -1.53 -30.69 -8.16
CA GLU A 151 -2.64 -31.16 -7.32
C GLU A 151 -3.94 -30.37 -7.52
N ASN A 152 -3.84 -29.04 -7.55
CA ASN A 152 -4.99 -28.15 -7.49
C ASN A 152 -5.22 -27.34 -8.79
N GLY A 153 -4.34 -27.48 -9.76
CA GLY A 153 -4.30 -26.58 -10.91
C GLY A 153 -3.79 -25.19 -10.53
N GLY A 154 -3.85 -24.26 -11.47
CA GLY A 154 -3.46 -22.85 -11.24
C GLY A 154 -2.36 -22.39 -12.20
N SER A 155 -1.64 -21.37 -11.77
CA SER A 155 -0.59 -20.73 -12.57
C SER A 155 0.64 -20.44 -11.73
N PHE A 156 1.82 -20.54 -12.36
CA PHE A 156 3.06 -20.06 -11.75
C PHE A 156 3.05 -18.54 -11.65
N ILE A 157 3.37 -18.04 -10.48
CA ILE A 157 3.42 -16.60 -10.20
C ILE A 157 4.66 -16.29 -9.37
N TYR A 158 5.42 -15.30 -9.81
CA TYR A 158 6.46 -14.73 -8.98
C TYR A 158 5.83 -13.94 -7.82
N ASP A 159 5.84 -14.53 -6.64
CA ASP A 159 5.07 -14.09 -5.48
C ASP A 159 5.72 -13.00 -4.63
N THR A 160 7.06 -12.89 -4.65
CA THR A 160 7.83 -12.06 -3.72
C THR A 160 7.40 -10.58 -3.73
N GLY A 161 7.16 -10.00 -4.91
CA GLY A 161 6.69 -8.63 -5.03
C GLY A 161 5.34 -8.41 -4.35
N TYR A 162 4.42 -9.36 -4.51
CA TYR A 162 3.10 -9.33 -3.88
C TYR A 162 3.19 -9.51 -2.35
N LEU A 163 4.06 -10.39 -1.85
CA LEU A 163 4.26 -10.57 -0.42
C LEU A 163 4.79 -9.30 0.25
N TYR A 164 5.68 -8.55 -0.42
CA TYR A 164 6.10 -7.23 0.04
C TYR A 164 4.95 -6.22 -0.01
N LEU A 165 4.16 -6.20 -1.09
CA LEU A 165 3.02 -5.28 -1.23
C LEU A 165 1.97 -5.50 -0.14
N PHE A 166 1.70 -6.75 0.20
CA PHE A 166 0.75 -7.13 1.25
C PHE A 166 1.30 -6.97 2.68
N GLY A 167 2.59 -6.62 2.82
CA GLY A 167 3.23 -6.39 4.12
C GLY A 167 3.58 -7.67 4.87
N LEU A 168 3.66 -8.81 4.18
CA LEU A 168 3.98 -10.11 4.80
C LEU A 168 5.48 -10.31 5.01
N LYS A 169 6.31 -9.73 4.15
CA LYS A 169 7.78 -9.74 4.29
C LYS A 169 8.33 -8.51 5.01
N ASN A 170 7.48 -7.52 5.31
CA ASN A 170 7.87 -6.30 6.01
C ASN A 170 6.67 -5.71 6.77
N ASN A 171 6.94 -4.82 7.73
CA ASN A 171 5.91 -4.13 8.52
C ASN A 171 5.44 -2.80 7.89
N ASP A 172 5.81 -2.52 6.64
CA ASP A 172 5.56 -1.22 6.00
C ASP A 172 4.08 -0.87 5.93
N LEU A 173 3.22 -1.87 5.71
CA LEU A 173 1.77 -1.65 5.66
C LEU A 173 1.24 -1.17 7.01
N LEU A 174 1.66 -1.79 8.10
CA LEU A 174 1.24 -1.42 9.47
C LEU A 174 1.79 -0.04 9.86
N ILE A 175 3.06 0.23 9.56
CA ILE A 175 3.71 1.51 9.84
C ILE A 175 3.00 2.64 9.07
N ASN A 176 2.70 2.42 7.78
CA ASN A 176 1.98 3.41 6.97
C ASN A 176 0.55 3.63 7.47
N LEU A 177 -0.16 2.57 7.89
CA LEU A 177 -1.49 2.70 8.47
C LEU A 177 -1.46 3.50 9.77
N PHE A 178 -0.46 3.26 10.62
CA PHE A 178 -0.26 4.01 11.86
C PHE A 178 0.04 5.49 11.58
N LEU A 179 0.96 5.80 10.67
CA LEU A 179 1.28 7.18 10.29
C LEU A 179 0.08 7.90 9.67
N LEU A 180 -0.68 7.22 8.81
CA LEU A 180 -1.91 7.77 8.25
C LEU A 180 -2.96 8.04 9.34
N SER A 181 -3.09 7.15 10.32
CA SER A 181 -4.00 7.34 11.45
C SER A 181 -3.63 8.57 12.28
N LEU A 182 -2.33 8.76 12.57
CA LEU A 182 -1.83 9.98 13.23
C LEU A 182 -2.09 11.23 12.39
N CYS A 183 -1.88 11.16 11.08
CA CYS A 183 -2.19 12.25 10.15
C CYS A 183 -3.67 12.64 10.22
N VAL A 184 -4.58 11.66 10.19
CA VAL A 184 -6.04 11.88 10.27
C VAL A 184 -6.40 12.55 11.58
N VAL A 185 -5.89 12.06 12.71
CA VAL A 185 -6.13 12.66 14.04
C VAL A 185 -5.62 14.10 14.10
N ALA A 186 -4.38 14.34 13.64
CA ALA A 186 -3.78 15.68 13.67
C ALA A 186 -4.46 16.67 12.72
N ALA A 187 -4.89 16.21 11.54
CA ALA A 187 -5.54 17.07 10.55
C ALA A 187 -6.99 17.42 10.91
N PHE A 188 -7.74 16.47 11.48
CA PHE A 188 -9.19 16.60 11.66
C PHE A 188 -9.64 16.68 13.11
N GLY A 189 -8.78 16.41 14.09
CA GLY A 189 -9.14 16.44 15.51
C GLY A 189 -9.64 17.81 16.01
N ASN A 190 -9.27 18.92 15.36
CA ASN A 190 -9.71 20.26 15.74
C ASN A 190 -10.91 20.79 14.94
N VAL A 191 -11.53 20.00 14.07
CA VAL A 191 -12.60 20.45 13.15
C VAL A 191 -13.88 20.82 13.87
N ILE A 192 -14.26 20.10 14.92
CA ILE A 192 -15.46 20.37 15.75
C ILE A 192 -15.10 21.27 16.94
N PRO A 193 -14.03 21.00 17.73
CA PRO A 193 -13.65 21.85 18.84
C PRO A 193 -13.49 23.34 18.50
N MET A 194 -12.93 23.65 17.33
CA MET A 194 -12.78 25.02 16.84
C MET A 194 -14.11 25.79 16.79
N GLU A 195 -15.22 25.15 16.45
CA GLU A 195 -16.55 25.81 16.40
C GLU A 195 -17.11 26.11 17.78
N TYR A 196 -16.79 25.24 18.75
CA TYR A 196 -17.13 25.51 20.16
C TYR A 196 -16.31 26.69 20.68
N GLN A 197 -15.01 26.71 20.43
CA GLN A 197 -14.12 27.80 20.90
C GLN A 197 -14.48 29.14 20.28
N CYS A 198 -14.90 29.17 19.01
CA CYS A 198 -15.33 30.39 18.34
C CYS A 198 -16.79 30.82 18.68
N GLY A 199 -17.52 30.08 19.48
CA GLY A 199 -18.92 30.35 19.82
C GLY A 199 -19.92 30.14 18.67
N VAL A 200 -19.44 29.75 17.50
CA VAL A 200 -20.24 29.56 16.26
C VAL A 200 -21.22 28.40 16.42
N TRP A 201 -20.92 27.44 17.28
CA TRP A 201 -21.75 26.25 17.52
C TRP A 201 -23.19 26.56 17.92
N TYR A 202 -23.36 27.60 18.74
CA TYR A 202 -24.71 28.06 19.18
C TYR A 202 -25.46 28.69 18.03
N LEU A 203 -24.80 29.52 17.22
CA LEU A 203 -25.39 30.17 16.05
C LEU A 203 -25.81 29.16 14.97
N LEU A 204 -25.06 28.09 14.81
CA LEU A 204 -25.38 27.02 13.85
C LEU A 204 -26.74 26.33 14.20
N GLY A 205 -27.09 26.26 15.48
CA GLY A 205 -28.37 25.73 15.93
C GLY A 205 -29.58 26.55 15.46
N ALA A 206 -29.40 27.88 15.31
CA ALA A 206 -30.46 28.82 14.88
C ALA A 206 -30.61 28.88 13.33
N THR A 207 -29.70 28.28 12.54
CA THR A 207 -29.75 28.33 11.10
C THR A 207 -30.72 27.32 10.52
N LYS A 208 -31.33 27.62 9.35
CA LYS A 208 -32.19 26.71 8.58
C LYS A 208 -31.51 25.38 8.23
N ALA A 209 -30.19 25.38 8.08
CA ALA A 209 -29.42 24.17 7.80
C ALA A 209 -29.27 23.26 9.02
N GLY A 210 -29.27 23.82 10.25
CA GLY A 210 -29.14 23.10 11.49
C GLY A 210 -27.77 22.44 11.71
N LYS A 211 -27.49 22.07 12.96
CA LYS A 211 -26.20 21.42 13.34
C LYS A 211 -25.95 20.11 12.58
N LYS A 212 -26.99 19.28 12.43
CA LYS A 212 -26.87 17.96 11.78
C LYS A 212 -26.32 18.05 10.35
N LYS A 213 -26.88 18.94 9.53
CA LYS A 213 -26.49 19.09 8.11
C LYS A 213 -25.04 19.54 7.96
N ILE A 214 -24.53 20.37 8.87
CA ILE A 214 -23.16 20.86 8.86
C ILE A 214 -22.21 19.76 9.29
N ILE A 215 -22.53 19.00 10.34
CA ILE A 215 -21.73 17.84 10.78
C ILE A 215 -21.58 16.82 9.65
N TYR A 216 -22.69 16.45 8.96
CA TYR A 216 -22.61 15.51 7.84
C TYR A 216 -21.70 16.01 6.70
N ARG A 217 -21.70 17.32 6.43
CA ARG A 217 -20.82 17.89 5.39
C ARG A 217 -19.37 17.91 5.79
N LYS A 218 -19.09 18.20 7.06
CA LYS A 218 -17.73 18.09 7.60
C LYS A 218 -17.22 16.65 7.55
N ALA A 219 -18.04 15.70 7.98
CA ALA A 219 -17.73 14.28 7.88
C ALA A 219 -17.46 13.87 6.42
N ALA A 220 -18.30 14.32 5.47
CA ALA A 220 -18.09 14.04 4.04
C ALA A 220 -16.76 14.60 3.52
N VAL A 221 -16.38 15.82 3.91
CA VAL A 221 -15.06 16.40 3.54
C VAL A 221 -13.92 15.59 4.13
N CYS A 222 -14.00 15.22 5.40
CA CYS A 222 -12.97 14.40 6.06
C CYS A 222 -12.86 13.02 5.39
N ILE A 223 -13.98 12.37 5.09
CA ILE A 223 -13.99 11.07 4.41
C ILE A 223 -13.37 11.17 3.01
N MET A 224 -13.73 12.18 2.21
CA MET A 224 -13.13 12.39 0.88
C MET A 224 -11.61 12.60 0.97
N ALA A 225 -11.16 13.37 1.95
CA ALA A 225 -9.73 13.59 2.18
C ALA A 225 -9.00 12.29 2.59
N VAL A 226 -9.60 11.50 3.48
CA VAL A 226 -9.07 10.20 3.92
C VAL A 226 -8.99 9.22 2.75
N MET A 227 -10.01 9.17 1.90
CA MET A 227 -10.00 8.35 0.68
C MET A 227 -8.84 8.71 -0.24
N GLY A 228 -8.62 9.99 -0.50
CA GLY A 228 -7.48 10.44 -1.31
C GLY A 228 -6.13 10.10 -0.67
N LEU A 229 -6.00 10.32 0.65
CA LEU A 229 -4.79 10.05 1.41
C LEU A 229 -4.41 8.57 1.45
N SER A 230 -5.38 7.66 1.54
CA SER A 230 -5.12 6.21 1.65
C SER A 230 -4.57 5.59 0.37
N ILE A 231 -4.85 6.16 -0.80
CA ILE A 231 -4.43 5.64 -2.11
C ILE A 231 -2.95 5.94 -2.37
N ILE A 232 -2.47 7.11 -1.97
CA ILE A 232 -1.11 7.59 -2.27
C ILE A 232 -0.01 6.62 -1.81
N PRO A 233 0.03 6.15 -0.54
CA PRO A 233 1.07 5.23 -0.09
C PRO A 233 1.05 3.89 -0.82
N VAL A 234 -0.13 3.39 -1.19
CA VAL A 234 -0.27 2.13 -1.92
C VAL A 234 0.36 2.25 -3.32
N ILE A 235 0.08 3.35 -4.03
CA ILE A 235 0.68 3.63 -5.35
C ILE A 235 2.20 3.78 -5.23
N CYS A 236 2.68 4.56 -4.25
CA CYS A 236 4.11 4.75 -4.03
C CYS A 236 4.83 3.44 -3.71
N ARG A 237 4.24 2.60 -2.86
CA ARG A 237 4.77 1.26 -2.55
C ARG A 237 4.79 0.36 -3.78
N PHE A 238 3.69 0.31 -4.53
CA PHE A 238 3.62 -0.47 -5.75
C PHE A 238 4.75 -0.09 -6.73
N ILE A 239 4.94 1.21 -6.99
CA ILE A 239 5.99 1.72 -7.88
C ILE A 239 7.39 1.36 -7.34
N ASN A 240 7.61 1.51 -6.03
CA ASN A 240 8.93 1.25 -5.45
C ASN A 240 9.28 -0.25 -5.44
N ILE A 241 8.33 -1.11 -5.08
CA ILE A 241 8.51 -2.57 -5.07
C ILE A 241 8.69 -3.10 -6.49
N SER A 242 7.91 -2.62 -7.47
CA SER A 242 7.96 -3.09 -8.86
C SER A 242 9.30 -2.82 -9.57
N LYS A 243 10.13 -1.92 -9.03
CA LYS A 243 11.49 -1.68 -9.54
C LYS A 243 12.44 -2.86 -9.25
N ALA A 244 12.30 -3.49 -8.09
CA ALA A 244 13.15 -4.59 -7.66
C ALA A 244 12.52 -5.97 -7.94
N TYR A 245 11.20 -6.06 -7.79
CA TYR A 245 10.43 -7.30 -7.91
C TYR A 245 9.31 -7.10 -8.95
N PRO A 246 9.44 -7.65 -10.17
CA PRO A 246 8.38 -7.56 -11.17
C PRO A 246 7.10 -8.23 -10.65
N MET A 247 5.96 -7.55 -10.86
CA MET A 247 4.65 -8.01 -10.40
C MET A 247 3.75 -8.27 -11.62
N HIS A 248 4.00 -9.39 -12.29
CA HIS A 248 3.21 -9.86 -13.41
C HIS A 248 2.10 -10.80 -12.92
N GLY A 249 1.19 -11.20 -13.79
CA GLY A 249 0.17 -12.19 -13.47
C GLY A 249 -0.91 -11.74 -12.48
N ALA A 250 -1.13 -10.43 -12.28
CA ALA A 250 -2.13 -9.91 -11.33
C ALA A 250 -3.59 -10.35 -11.60
N GLY A 251 -3.86 -10.96 -12.76
CA GLY A 251 -5.17 -11.55 -13.09
C GLY A 251 -5.37 -12.97 -12.57
N ALA A 252 -4.30 -13.64 -12.12
CA ALA A 252 -4.36 -15.00 -11.60
C ALA A 252 -5.04 -15.03 -10.21
N ALA A 253 -5.35 -16.24 -9.75
CA ALA A 253 -5.97 -16.43 -8.44
C ALA A 253 -5.00 -16.06 -7.31
N ILE A 254 -5.49 -15.46 -6.24
CA ILE A 254 -4.68 -15.19 -5.05
C ILE A 254 -4.18 -16.49 -4.41
N ALA A 255 -4.97 -17.55 -4.51
CA ALA A 255 -4.62 -18.89 -4.07
C ALA A 255 -3.40 -19.47 -4.79
N ASP A 256 -3.00 -18.93 -5.95
CA ASP A 256 -1.78 -19.33 -6.65
C ASP A 256 -0.50 -18.88 -5.93
N ILE A 257 -0.60 -17.95 -5.00
CA ILE A 257 0.49 -17.56 -4.10
C ILE A 257 0.51 -18.52 -2.91
N PRO A 258 1.63 -19.22 -2.61
CA PRO A 258 1.70 -20.25 -1.55
C PRO A 258 1.18 -19.80 -0.18
N TYR A 259 1.37 -18.53 0.17
CA TYR A 259 0.91 -17.97 1.44
C TYR A 259 -0.62 -17.90 1.57
N PHE A 260 -1.34 -17.90 0.46
CA PHE A 260 -2.79 -17.69 0.39
C PHE A 260 -3.57 -18.91 -0.15
N GLU A 261 -3.01 -20.10 -0.09
CA GLU A 261 -3.62 -21.34 -0.59
C GLU A 261 -5.02 -21.62 -0.05
N GLN A 262 -5.30 -21.17 1.17
CA GLN A 262 -6.60 -21.39 1.83
C GLN A 262 -7.70 -20.44 1.33
N LEU A 263 -7.34 -19.42 0.52
CA LEU A 263 -8.33 -18.48 0.02
C LEU A 263 -9.07 -19.04 -1.22
N PRO A 264 -10.32 -18.57 -1.46
CA PRO A 264 -11.08 -19.05 -2.61
C PRO A 264 -10.35 -18.78 -3.94
N PRO A 265 -10.26 -19.78 -4.85
CA PRO A 265 -9.59 -19.62 -6.14
C PRO A 265 -10.31 -18.63 -7.07
N ALA A 266 -11.56 -18.30 -6.79
CA ALA A 266 -12.29 -17.27 -7.53
C ALA A 266 -11.78 -15.84 -7.27
N LEU A 267 -11.00 -15.60 -6.21
CA LEU A 267 -10.48 -14.30 -5.86
C LEU A 267 -9.15 -14.04 -6.60
N SER A 268 -9.16 -13.07 -7.53
CA SER A 268 -7.93 -12.68 -8.23
C SER A 268 -7.03 -11.81 -7.34
N ILE A 269 -5.73 -11.79 -7.65
CA ILE A 269 -4.74 -10.92 -6.96
C ILE A 269 -5.17 -9.45 -7.05
N ARG A 270 -5.68 -9.00 -8.21
CA ARG A 270 -6.20 -7.62 -8.36
C ARG A 270 -7.36 -7.33 -7.42
N ALA A 271 -8.31 -8.26 -7.31
CA ALA A 271 -9.44 -8.10 -6.40
C ALA A 271 -8.99 -8.07 -4.94
N PHE A 272 -7.98 -8.86 -4.57
CA PHE A 272 -7.39 -8.85 -3.24
C PHE A 272 -6.69 -7.51 -2.92
N ILE A 273 -5.95 -6.93 -3.87
CA ILE A 273 -5.35 -5.59 -3.72
C ILE A 273 -6.43 -4.53 -3.48
N ILE A 274 -7.53 -4.56 -4.25
CA ILE A 274 -8.66 -3.63 -4.07
C ILE A 274 -9.27 -3.81 -2.68
N LEU A 275 -9.49 -5.05 -2.25
CA LEU A 275 -10.05 -5.35 -0.94
C LEU A 275 -9.15 -4.86 0.19
N LEU A 276 -7.84 -4.99 0.05
CA LEU A 276 -6.85 -4.47 1.01
C LEU A 276 -6.91 -2.93 1.09
N ILE A 277 -7.02 -2.24 -0.04
CA ILE A 277 -7.19 -0.79 -0.09
C ILE A 277 -8.49 -0.38 0.60
N LEU A 278 -9.61 -1.07 0.31
CA LEU A 278 -10.90 -0.80 0.93
C LEU A 278 -10.87 -1.04 2.45
N ALA A 279 -10.20 -2.09 2.91
CA ALA A 279 -10.02 -2.36 4.33
C ALA A 279 -9.20 -1.26 5.03
N GLN A 280 -8.12 -0.80 4.40
CA GLN A 280 -7.31 0.32 4.90
C GLN A 280 -8.13 1.62 4.94
N MET A 281 -8.91 1.91 3.90
CA MET A 281 -9.81 3.07 3.87
C MET A 281 -10.86 2.99 4.98
N GLY A 282 -11.47 1.82 5.16
CA GLY A 282 -12.44 1.58 6.25
C GLY A 282 -11.86 1.85 7.63
N ALA A 283 -10.66 1.34 7.90
CA ALA A 283 -9.96 1.58 9.17
C ALA A 283 -9.71 3.09 9.40
N LEU A 284 -9.24 3.82 8.39
CA LEU A 284 -9.00 5.25 8.51
C LEU A 284 -10.28 6.08 8.64
N ILE A 285 -11.39 5.65 8.01
CA ILE A 285 -12.71 6.28 8.19
C ILE A 285 -13.19 6.12 9.63
N VAL A 286 -12.99 4.95 10.24
CA VAL A 286 -13.31 4.71 11.64
C VAL A 286 -12.50 5.65 12.55
N VAL A 287 -11.21 5.81 12.29
CA VAL A 287 -10.36 6.78 13.01
C VAL A 287 -10.87 8.20 12.82
N ALA A 288 -11.20 8.61 11.58
CA ALA A 288 -11.73 9.95 11.30
C ALA A 288 -13.08 10.18 12.00
N ALA A 289 -13.98 9.20 12.01
CA ALA A 289 -15.24 9.29 12.74
C ALA A 289 -15.02 9.44 14.24
N GLY A 290 -14.09 8.66 14.81
CA GLY A 290 -13.71 8.79 16.22
C GLY A 290 -13.20 10.18 16.57
N THR A 291 -12.35 10.78 15.73
CA THR A 291 -11.82 12.14 15.95
C THR A 291 -12.88 13.25 15.85
N LEU A 292 -13.98 13.02 15.12
CA LEU A 292 -15.08 13.98 15.02
C LEU A 292 -16.07 13.88 16.19
N VAL A 293 -16.04 12.79 16.97
CA VAL A 293 -16.94 12.59 18.11
C VAL A 293 -16.34 13.10 19.42
N ILE A 294 -15.03 13.09 19.53
CA ILE A 294 -14.28 13.60 20.69
C ILE A 294 -14.20 15.13 20.64
#